data_9d2442f83db48b1b29e8a2c89d562748
#
_entry.id   9d2442f83db48b1b29e8a2c89d562748
#
_cell.length_a   1.000
_cell.length_b   1.000
_cell.length_c   1.000
_cell.angle_alpha   90.00
_cell.angle_beta   90.00
_cell.angle_gamma   90.00
#
_symmetry.space_group_name_H-M   'P 1'
#
loop_
_entity.id
_entity.type
_entity.pdbx_description
1 polymer ?
#
loop_
_entity_poly.entity_id
_entity_poly.type
_entity_poly.pdbx_seq_one_letter_code
_entity_poly.pdbx_strand_id
1 'polypeptide(L)'
;MPLDLMTLRLVERPVTKEEGLRILERDQYRCQYCGLDGAASFENALAMSVDFVVPRARKGKKDERNLVACCRSCNMIKGRRVYRSFDEAKTYVLAQREKLRKAWETRKTAPAAAASASTKVQKPSAPEAPKAAAASVISSSPLSIRNR
;
A
#
# COMPACT_ATOMS: atom_id res chain seq x y z
N MET A 1 2.72 -22.54 -10.92
CA MET A 1 2.87 -21.07 -11.07
C MET A 1 2.48 -20.70 -12.48
N PRO A 2 1.59 -19.72 -12.68
CA PRO A 2 1.26 -19.28 -14.03
C PRO A 2 2.46 -18.58 -14.67
N LEU A 3 2.73 -18.95 -15.92
CA LEU A 3 3.72 -18.28 -16.75
C LEU A 3 3.03 -17.14 -17.52
N ASP A 4 3.64 -15.98 -17.54
CA ASP A 4 3.27 -14.94 -18.48
C ASP A 4 3.86 -15.33 -19.85
N LEU A 5 2.97 -15.76 -20.75
CA LEU A 5 3.31 -16.21 -22.10
C LEU A 5 3.94 -15.10 -22.96
N MET A 6 3.70 -13.83 -22.64
CA MET A 6 4.27 -12.70 -23.39
C MET A 6 5.72 -12.41 -23.02
N THR A 7 6.11 -12.61 -21.76
CA THR A 7 7.44 -12.27 -21.27
C THR A 7 8.27 -13.47 -20.84
N LEU A 8 7.71 -14.68 -20.86
CA LEU A 8 8.29 -15.93 -20.33
C LEU A 8 8.77 -15.79 -18.87
N ARG A 9 8.20 -14.85 -18.12
CA ARG A 9 8.50 -14.63 -16.71
C ARG A 9 7.46 -15.30 -15.82
N LEU A 10 7.92 -15.87 -14.72
CA LEU A 10 7.05 -16.31 -13.65
C LEU A 10 6.40 -15.07 -13.01
N VAL A 11 5.08 -14.91 -13.20
CA VAL A 11 4.32 -13.87 -12.53
C VAL A 11 4.05 -14.32 -11.11
N GLU A 12 4.77 -13.76 -10.16
CA GLU A 12 4.45 -13.96 -8.75
C GLU A 12 3.13 -13.27 -8.42
N ARG A 13 2.15 -14.06 -8.00
CA ARG A 13 0.85 -13.53 -7.56
C ARG A 13 1.02 -12.62 -6.34
N PRO A 14 0.27 -11.53 -6.24
CA PRO A 14 0.20 -10.73 -5.03
C PRO A 14 -0.31 -11.58 -3.85
N VAL A 15 -0.06 -11.14 -2.63
CA VAL A 15 -0.67 -11.75 -1.44
C VAL A 15 -2.18 -11.58 -1.55
N THR A 16 -2.94 -12.69 -1.47
CA THR A 16 -4.40 -12.64 -1.49
C THR A 16 -4.92 -12.13 -0.15
N LYS A 17 -6.19 -11.74 -0.11
CA LYS A 17 -6.84 -11.29 1.12
C LYS A 17 -6.80 -12.39 2.20
N GLU A 18 -7.08 -13.62 1.81
CA GLU A 18 -7.10 -14.79 2.71
C GLU A 18 -5.71 -15.11 3.26
N GLU A 19 -4.69 -15.03 2.42
CA GLU A 19 -3.28 -15.19 2.84
C GLU A 19 -2.88 -14.08 3.80
N GLY A 20 -3.26 -12.84 3.49
CA GLY A 20 -2.98 -11.69 4.35
C GLY A 20 -3.64 -11.82 5.73
N LEU A 21 -4.91 -12.25 5.78
CA LEU A 21 -5.62 -12.49 7.03
C LEU A 21 -4.92 -13.56 7.87
N ARG A 22 -4.51 -14.69 7.29
CA ARG A 22 -3.77 -15.74 8.02
C ARG A 22 -2.47 -15.21 8.64
N ILE A 23 -1.74 -14.34 7.95
CA ILE A 23 -0.53 -13.73 8.49
C ILE A 23 -0.87 -12.78 9.64
N LEU A 24 -1.92 -11.95 9.50
CA LEU A 24 -2.38 -11.06 10.56
C LEU A 24 -2.82 -11.85 11.80
N GLU A 25 -3.57 -12.93 11.62
CA GLU A 25 -4.02 -13.83 12.70
C GLU A 25 -2.84 -14.51 13.40
N ARG A 26 -1.90 -15.09 12.63
CA ARG A 26 -0.68 -15.70 13.16
C ARG A 26 0.09 -14.72 14.05
N ASP A 27 0.21 -13.48 13.62
CA ASP A 27 0.95 -12.43 14.31
C ASP A 27 0.06 -11.65 15.31
N GLN A 28 -1.13 -12.17 15.64
CA GLN A 28 -2.08 -11.61 16.61
C GLN A 28 -2.49 -10.16 16.30
N TYR A 29 -2.64 -9.81 15.03
CA TYR A 29 -2.92 -8.45 14.54
C TYR A 29 -1.94 -7.40 15.10
N ARG A 30 -0.73 -7.79 15.42
CA ARG A 30 0.29 -6.93 16.03
C ARG A 30 1.41 -6.65 15.07
N CYS A 31 1.76 -5.37 14.90
CA CYS A 31 2.90 -4.99 14.08
C CYS A 31 4.20 -5.58 14.63
N GLN A 32 4.85 -6.45 13.88
CA GLN A 32 6.06 -7.15 14.32
C GLN A 32 7.26 -6.20 14.47
N TYR A 33 7.22 -5.02 13.83
CA TYR A 33 8.27 -3.99 13.99
C TYR A 33 8.07 -3.15 15.24
N CYS A 34 6.94 -2.44 15.38
CA CYS A 34 6.74 -1.46 16.44
C CYS A 34 5.76 -1.88 17.54
N GLY A 35 5.15 -3.05 17.42
CA GLY A 35 4.21 -3.54 18.41
C GLY A 35 2.80 -2.90 18.36
N LEU A 36 2.49 -2.05 17.36
CA LEU A 36 1.15 -1.46 17.24
C LEU A 36 0.11 -2.58 17.27
N ASP A 37 -0.87 -2.45 18.16
CA ASP A 37 -1.99 -3.38 18.26
C ASP A 37 -3.09 -2.98 17.27
N GLY A 38 -3.24 -3.78 16.23
CA GLY A 38 -4.25 -3.59 15.19
C GLY A 38 -5.68 -3.85 15.67
N ALA A 39 -5.85 -4.59 16.76
CA ALA A 39 -7.17 -4.88 17.34
C ALA A 39 -7.65 -3.80 18.33
N ALA A 40 -6.78 -2.87 18.71
CA ALA A 40 -7.10 -1.88 19.73
C ALA A 40 -8.07 -0.79 19.25
N SER A 41 -8.13 -0.49 17.94
CA SER A 41 -9.08 0.46 17.36
C SER A 41 -9.29 0.19 15.88
N PHE A 42 -10.36 0.75 15.32
CA PHE A 42 -10.63 0.67 13.88
C PHE A 42 -9.53 1.33 13.04
N GLU A 43 -9.01 2.48 13.47
CA GLU A 43 -7.92 3.19 12.81
C GLU A 43 -6.64 2.35 12.79
N ASN A 44 -6.35 1.65 13.89
CA ASN A 44 -5.22 0.73 13.95
C ASN A 44 -5.42 -0.46 13.02
N ALA A 45 -6.63 -1.02 12.96
CA ALA A 45 -6.95 -2.10 12.01
C ALA A 45 -6.74 -1.67 10.55
N LEU A 46 -7.18 -0.47 10.19
CA LEU A 46 -6.96 0.10 8.85
C LEU A 46 -5.47 0.35 8.53
N ALA A 47 -4.67 0.59 9.55
CA ALA A 47 -3.24 0.79 9.39
C ALA A 47 -2.45 -0.51 9.21
N MET A 48 -3.08 -1.67 9.49
CA MET A 48 -2.39 -2.97 9.37
C MET A 48 -2.23 -3.39 7.91
N SER A 49 -1.13 -4.05 7.64
CA SER A 49 -0.77 -4.61 6.35
C SER A 49 0.17 -5.81 6.54
N VAL A 50 0.51 -6.47 5.44
CA VAL A 50 1.52 -7.53 5.42
C VAL A 50 2.74 -7.04 4.65
N ASP A 51 3.91 -7.26 5.22
CA ASP A 51 5.20 -6.90 4.61
C ASP A 51 5.99 -8.15 4.22
N PHE A 52 6.75 -8.03 3.15
CA PHE A 52 7.78 -8.98 2.76
C PHE A 52 9.10 -8.59 3.43
N VAL A 53 9.60 -9.39 4.35
CA VAL A 53 10.89 -9.16 5.02
C VAL A 53 12.00 -8.96 3.99
N VAL A 54 12.13 -9.90 3.05
CA VAL A 54 12.88 -9.69 1.81
C VAL A 54 11.91 -9.17 0.75
N PRO A 55 12.08 -7.94 0.26
CA PRO A 55 11.16 -7.33 -0.68
C PRO A 55 11.04 -8.12 -1.99
N ARG A 56 9.83 -8.18 -2.56
CA ARG A 56 9.58 -8.82 -3.88
C ARG A 56 10.50 -8.26 -4.97
N ALA A 57 10.73 -6.94 -4.98
CA ALA A 57 11.64 -6.28 -5.90
C ALA A 57 13.10 -6.79 -5.78
N ARG A 58 13.42 -7.52 -4.72
CA ARG A 58 14.73 -8.14 -4.44
C ARG A 58 14.64 -9.66 -4.41
N LYS A 59 13.70 -10.25 -5.17
CA LYS A 59 13.46 -11.69 -5.29
C LYS A 59 12.98 -12.35 -3.98
N GLY A 60 12.35 -11.59 -3.09
CA GLY A 60 11.69 -12.14 -1.90
C GLY A 60 10.55 -13.05 -2.29
N LYS A 61 10.59 -14.30 -1.84
CA LYS A 61 9.56 -15.30 -2.14
C LYS A 61 8.29 -15.02 -1.32
N LYS A 62 7.14 -15.37 -1.88
CA LYS A 62 5.86 -15.39 -1.17
C LYS A 62 5.79 -16.67 -0.33
N ASP A 63 6.50 -16.66 0.79
CA ASP A 63 6.55 -17.73 1.79
C ASP A 63 6.11 -17.14 3.13
N GLU A 64 5.39 -17.91 3.94
CA GLU A 64 4.91 -17.46 5.25
C GLU A 64 6.05 -16.97 6.16
N ARG A 65 7.24 -17.54 6.03
CA ARG A 65 8.45 -17.12 6.77
C ARG A 65 8.98 -15.76 6.32
N ASN A 66 8.64 -15.34 5.09
CA ASN A 66 9.02 -14.04 4.54
C ASN A 66 7.90 -12.99 4.66
N LEU A 67 6.76 -13.35 5.22
CA LEU A 67 5.63 -12.46 5.41
C LEU A 67 5.40 -12.19 6.89
N VAL A 68 5.24 -10.92 7.26
CA VAL A 68 4.97 -10.50 8.64
C VAL A 68 3.87 -9.45 8.68
N ALA A 69 3.06 -9.47 9.76
CA ALA A 69 2.12 -8.41 10.04
C ALA A 69 2.89 -7.12 10.38
N CYS A 70 2.52 -6.02 9.79
CA CYS A 70 3.12 -4.72 10.06
C CYS A 70 2.10 -3.60 9.95
N CYS A 71 2.39 -2.45 10.56
CA CYS A 71 1.64 -1.26 10.24
C CYS A 71 2.22 -0.59 8.98
N ARG A 72 1.36 0.12 8.24
CA ARG A 72 1.71 0.81 7.00
C ARG A 72 2.91 1.75 7.18
N SER A 73 2.99 2.45 8.32
CA SER A 73 4.12 3.34 8.62
C SER A 73 5.45 2.60 8.71
N CYS A 74 5.50 1.45 9.40
CA CYS A 74 6.70 0.64 9.48
C CYS A 74 7.10 0.06 8.13
N ASN A 75 6.13 -0.40 7.34
CA ASN A 75 6.35 -0.89 5.99
C ASN A 75 6.98 0.20 5.08
N MET A 76 6.43 1.41 5.11
CA MET A 76 6.98 2.56 4.37
C MET A 76 8.41 2.91 4.81
N ILE A 77 8.69 2.93 6.10
CA ILE A 77 10.02 3.24 6.65
C ILE A 77 11.04 2.19 6.26
N LYS A 78 10.66 0.91 6.30
CA LYS A 78 11.53 -0.19 5.86
C LYS A 78 11.86 -0.07 4.37
N GLY A 79 10.86 0.21 3.56
CA GLY A 79 11.01 0.37 2.11
C GLY A 79 11.49 -0.90 1.41
N ARG A 80 12.26 -0.72 0.34
CA ARG A 80 12.76 -1.82 -0.53
C ARG A 80 14.17 -2.31 -0.16
N ARG A 81 14.64 -2.01 1.03
CA ARG A 81 15.96 -2.43 1.49
C ARG A 81 15.96 -3.91 1.81
N VAL A 82 17.09 -4.56 1.59
CA VAL A 82 17.37 -5.94 2.00
C VAL A 82 18.19 -5.90 3.27
N TYR A 83 17.76 -6.68 4.24
CA TYR A 83 18.43 -6.85 5.52
C TYR A 83 18.88 -8.30 5.65
N ARG A 84 19.90 -8.56 6.45
CA ARG A 84 20.42 -9.91 6.72
C ARG A 84 19.44 -10.76 7.51
N SER A 85 18.66 -10.10 8.38
CA SER A 85 17.66 -10.74 9.22
C SER A 85 16.46 -9.81 9.47
N PHE A 86 15.38 -10.38 10.00
CA PHE A 86 14.24 -9.60 10.47
C PHE A 86 14.63 -8.63 11.59
N ASP A 87 15.49 -9.08 12.52
CA ASP A 87 15.92 -8.25 13.65
C ASP A 87 16.72 -7.02 13.20
N GLU A 88 17.55 -7.15 12.17
CA GLU A 88 18.25 -6.01 11.58
C GLU A 88 17.24 -5.02 10.95
N ALA A 89 16.26 -5.53 10.22
CA ALA A 89 15.19 -4.71 9.66
C ALA A 89 14.39 -3.99 10.76
N LYS A 90 14.04 -4.70 11.82
CA LYS A 90 13.31 -4.15 12.98
C LYS A 90 14.11 -3.05 13.67
N THR A 91 15.38 -3.29 13.94
CA THR A 91 16.29 -2.30 14.55
C THR A 91 16.36 -1.04 13.70
N TYR A 92 16.53 -1.19 12.38
CA TYR A 92 16.54 -0.05 11.47
C TYR A 92 15.22 0.73 11.51
N VAL A 93 14.08 0.04 11.38
CA VAL A 93 12.75 0.67 11.38
C VAL A 93 12.51 1.44 12.67
N LEU A 94 12.84 0.86 13.83
CA LEU A 94 12.66 1.50 15.12
C LEU A 94 13.56 2.74 15.27
N ALA A 95 14.80 2.66 14.81
CA ALA A 95 15.72 3.82 14.82
C ALA A 95 15.21 4.96 13.93
N GLN A 96 14.66 4.67 12.75
CA GLN A 96 14.07 5.70 11.88
C GLN A 96 12.79 6.28 12.48
N ARG A 97 11.94 5.47 13.10
CA ARG A 97 10.74 5.95 13.81
C ARG A 97 11.12 6.94 14.90
N GLU A 98 12.15 6.63 15.67
CA GLU A 98 12.63 7.51 16.74
C GLU A 98 13.15 8.85 16.20
N LYS A 99 13.89 8.84 15.10
CA LYS A 99 14.32 10.08 14.42
C LYS A 99 13.12 10.92 13.97
N LEU A 100 12.12 10.28 13.37
CA LEU A 100 10.90 10.94 12.92
C LEU A 100 10.11 11.53 14.10
N ARG A 101 10.04 10.80 15.21
CA ARG A 101 9.38 11.27 16.45
C ARG A 101 10.05 12.51 16.99
N LYS A 102 11.36 12.51 17.14
CA LYS A 102 12.14 13.68 17.60
C LYS A 102 11.95 14.87 16.67
N ALA A 103 12.01 14.68 15.37
CA ALA A 103 11.78 15.76 14.41
C ALA A 103 10.36 16.33 14.48
N TRP A 104 9.37 15.50 14.75
CA TRP A 104 7.99 15.93 14.96
C TRP A 104 7.83 16.71 16.26
N GLU A 105 8.39 16.24 17.36
CA GLU A 105 8.39 16.92 18.65
C GLU A 105 9.03 18.31 18.56
N THR A 106 10.20 18.40 17.90
CA THR A 106 10.88 19.69 17.67
C THR A 106 10.00 20.67 16.89
N ARG A 107 9.31 20.20 15.84
CA ARG A 107 8.39 21.04 15.06
C ARG A 107 7.17 21.48 15.85
N LYS A 108 6.64 20.60 16.71
CA LYS A 108 5.48 20.91 17.56
C LYS A 108 5.80 21.98 18.61
N THR A 109 7.04 22.00 19.12
CA THR A 109 7.47 22.96 20.13
C THR A 109 8.03 24.27 19.55
N ALA A 110 8.28 24.33 18.24
CA ALA A 110 8.71 25.55 17.58
C ALA A 110 7.59 26.61 17.63
N PRO A 111 7.90 27.89 18.00
CA PRO A 111 6.90 28.94 18.00
C PRO A 111 6.33 29.16 16.59
N ALA A 112 5.04 29.47 16.51
CA ALA A 112 4.26 29.56 15.27
C ALA A 112 4.74 30.65 14.27
N ALA A 113 5.74 31.43 14.60
CA ALA A 113 6.28 32.51 13.77
C ALA A 113 6.98 32.05 12.47
N ALA A 114 7.25 30.75 12.30
CA ALA A 114 7.93 30.22 11.11
C ALA A 114 6.97 29.64 10.07
N ALA A 115 5.65 29.66 10.30
CA ALA A 115 4.66 28.99 9.43
C ALA A 115 4.16 29.84 8.26
N SER A 116 4.64 31.06 8.06
CA SER A 116 4.13 31.96 7.01
C SER A 116 4.85 31.90 5.65
N ALA A 117 5.77 30.95 5.47
CA ALA A 117 6.41 30.68 4.17
C ALA A 117 5.90 29.38 3.56
N SER A 118 4.59 29.22 3.49
CA SER A 118 4.00 28.03 2.81
C SER A 118 3.76 28.33 1.35
N THR A 119 4.55 27.75 0.52
CA THR A 119 4.30 27.47 -0.90
C THR A 119 2.84 27.13 -1.13
N LYS A 120 2.15 27.95 -1.94
CA LYS A 120 0.85 27.61 -2.52
C LYS A 120 0.99 26.32 -3.30
N VAL A 121 0.49 25.22 -2.74
CA VAL A 121 0.24 24.01 -3.51
C VAL A 121 -0.90 24.33 -4.46
N GLN A 122 -0.58 24.57 -5.71
CA GLN A 122 -1.58 24.63 -6.77
C GLN A 122 -2.21 23.24 -6.92
N LYS A 123 -3.50 23.17 -6.62
CA LYS A 123 -4.31 21.99 -6.92
C LYS A 123 -4.24 21.76 -8.43
N PRO A 124 -3.85 20.57 -8.92
CA PRO A 124 -3.90 20.29 -10.35
C PRO A 124 -5.37 20.45 -10.82
N SER A 125 -5.58 21.27 -11.85
CA SER A 125 -6.87 21.42 -12.50
C SER A 125 -7.30 20.07 -13.07
N ALA A 126 -8.53 19.67 -12.77
CA ALA A 126 -9.13 18.47 -13.34
C ALA A 126 -9.13 18.58 -14.89
N PRO A 127 -8.85 17.51 -15.63
CA PRO A 127 -8.98 17.52 -17.07
C PRO A 127 -10.44 17.76 -17.45
N GLU A 128 -10.66 18.76 -18.30
CA GLU A 128 -11.96 19.11 -18.86
C GLU A 128 -12.53 17.93 -19.64
N ALA A 129 -13.74 17.51 -19.32
CA ALA A 129 -14.43 16.43 -20.02
C ALA A 129 -14.65 16.81 -21.48
N PRO A 130 -14.46 15.92 -22.46
CA PRO A 130 -14.73 16.23 -23.86
C PRO A 130 -16.24 16.47 -24.06
N LYS A 131 -16.58 17.61 -24.66
CA LYS A 131 -17.95 17.94 -25.09
C LYS A 131 -18.43 16.85 -26.03
N ALA A 132 -19.55 16.23 -25.69
CA ALA A 132 -20.26 15.30 -26.55
C ALA A 132 -20.71 16.01 -27.84
N ALA A 133 -20.17 15.57 -28.96
CA ALA A 133 -20.69 15.91 -30.26
C ALA A 133 -22.00 15.17 -30.49
N ALA A 134 -23.05 15.91 -30.79
CA ALA A 134 -24.34 15.39 -31.19
C ALA A 134 -24.18 14.60 -32.49
N ALA A 135 -24.54 13.34 -32.50
CA ALA A 135 -24.73 12.56 -33.73
C ALA A 135 -26.19 12.19 -33.88
N SER A 136 -26.68 12.58 -34.99
CA SER A 136 -28.01 12.50 -35.55
C SER A 136 -28.66 11.11 -35.55
N VAL A 137 -29.96 11.18 -35.36
CA VAL A 137 -30.98 10.16 -35.59
C VAL A 137 -30.83 9.52 -36.97
N ILE A 138 -30.80 8.18 -37.02
CA ILE A 138 -31.27 7.41 -38.17
C ILE A 138 -32.25 6.36 -37.66
N SER A 139 -33.48 6.60 -38.08
CA SER A 139 -34.65 5.70 -38.05
C SER A 139 -34.43 4.52 -38.98
N SER A 140 -34.78 3.32 -38.56
CA SER A 140 -35.58 2.40 -39.40
C SER A 140 -35.79 1.04 -38.70
N SER A 141 -36.99 0.80 -38.39
CA SER A 141 -37.94 -0.32 -38.53
C SER A 141 -37.54 -1.76 -38.30
N PRO A 142 -38.49 -2.56 -37.78
CA PRO A 142 -38.25 -3.88 -37.16
C PRO A 142 -38.36 -4.99 -38.20
N LEU A 143 -37.59 -6.03 -38.03
CA LEU A 143 -37.80 -7.32 -38.73
C LEU A 143 -38.16 -8.44 -37.75
N SER A 144 -39.30 -8.92 -38.07
CA SER A 144 -40.14 -9.99 -37.62
C SER A 144 -39.41 -11.28 -37.27
N ILE A 145 -39.84 -11.84 -36.16
CA ILE A 145 -39.61 -13.19 -35.66
C ILE A 145 -40.23 -14.23 -36.56
N ARG A 146 -39.56 -15.34 -36.82
CA ARG A 146 -40.20 -16.64 -37.03
C ARG A 146 -39.41 -17.76 -36.37
N ASN A 147 -40.13 -18.45 -35.48
CA ASN A 147 -39.83 -19.75 -34.90
C ASN A 147 -39.58 -20.84 -35.97
N ARG A 148 -38.61 -21.69 -35.69
CA ARG A 148 -38.80 -23.13 -35.60
C ARG A 148 -37.70 -23.75 -34.72
#